data_cd92416c7312bec07fa103dca0d085c7
#
_entry.id   cd92416c7312bec07fa103dca0d085c7
#
_cell.length_a   1.000
_cell.length_b   1.000
_cell.length_c   1.000
_cell.angle_alpha   90.00
_cell.angle_beta   90.00
_cell.angle_gamma   90.00
#
_symmetry.space_group_name_H-M   'P 1'
#
loop_
_entity.id
_entity.type
_entity.pdbx_description
1 polymer ?
#
loop_
_entity_poly.entity_id
_entity_poly.type
_entity_poly.pdbx_seq_one_letter_code
_entity_poly.pdbx_strand_id
1 'polypeptide(L)'
;MQLLCSTGTFSRDPDYTDYRAVLAYGPGLEVDGFEVLFYAGWYAEVEHIAAELRRPGLRFPAVHVEKSIGTLLGSSQPEKREQGIERFAANCRLGKLVGAGVLVLHLWGLPELDEQLERNLQGLEACLTLAEQSGLQLAVETIPGSKADPLSNVRRAVDQDERCTVALDTEFLGLYHQLETALNLDWLWQGNRVRHIHIKDFDGRPFTGDQRRRYLHPGEGYIDFVHFFDALKERGFAGNISLEASAIQRDGKVDLERLKASLAMLRGWMST
;
A
#
# COMPACT_ATOMS: atom_id res chain seq x y z
N MET A 1 -16.58 0.79 3.30
CA MET A 1 -15.30 1.16 2.64
C MET A 1 -14.93 2.60 3.01
N GLN A 2 -13.63 2.92 3.17
CA GLN A 2 -13.12 4.29 3.35
C GLN A 2 -12.26 4.65 2.13
N LEU A 3 -12.48 5.82 1.54
CA LEU A 3 -11.66 6.31 0.43
C LEU A 3 -10.43 7.06 0.97
N LEU A 4 -9.26 6.56 0.64
CA LEU A 4 -7.98 7.16 0.98
C LEU A 4 -7.25 7.65 -0.28
N CYS A 5 -6.33 8.59 -0.08
CA CYS A 5 -5.31 8.96 -1.05
C CYS A 5 -3.94 8.64 -0.45
N SER A 6 -3.13 7.83 -1.14
CA SER A 6 -1.75 7.61 -0.74
C SER A 6 -0.94 8.90 -0.89
N THR A 7 -0.13 9.25 0.09
CA THR A 7 0.80 10.40 -0.04
C THR A 7 1.80 10.17 -1.17
N GLY A 8 2.01 8.93 -1.59
CA GLY A 8 2.79 8.57 -2.77
C GLY A 8 2.24 9.12 -4.09
N THR A 9 0.98 9.59 -4.14
CA THR A 9 0.41 10.23 -5.34
C THR A 9 1.05 11.59 -5.65
N PHE A 10 1.53 12.29 -4.63
CA PHE A 10 2.11 13.64 -4.75
C PHE A 10 3.51 13.78 -4.09
N SER A 11 4.08 12.71 -3.55
CA SER A 11 5.43 12.71 -2.96
C SER A 11 6.18 11.37 -3.19
N ARG A 12 6.16 10.84 -4.41
CA ARG A 12 6.74 9.52 -4.74
C ARG A 12 8.20 9.58 -5.18
N ASP A 13 8.59 10.66 -5.82
CA ASP A 13 9.97 10.87 -6.30
C ASP A 13 10.92 11.08 -5.10
N PRO A 14 12.18 10.61 -5.13
CA PRO A 14 13.17 10.90 -4.11
C PRO A 14 13.31 12.39 -3.75
N ASP A 15 13.10 13.27 -4.73
CA ASP A 15 13.12 14.72 -4.52
C ASP A 15 11.82 15.25 -3.87
N TYR A 16 10.75 14.43 -3.81
CA TYR A 16 9.43 14.78 -3.28
C TYR A 16 9.02 13.94 -2.07
N THR A 17 9.96 13.40 -1.31
CA THR A 17 9.70 12.59 -0.12
C THR A 17 9.25 13.40 1.09
N ASP A 18 8.87 14.64 0.89
CA ASP A 18 8.47 15.55 1.95
C ASP A 18 7.06 15.24 2.45
N TYR A 19 6.95 14.81 3.72
CA TYR A 19 5.67 14.59 4.38
C TYR A 19 4.77 15.84 4.40
N ARG A 20 5.34 17.06 4.29
CA ARG A 20 4.57 18.32 4.26
C ARG A 20 3.72 18.47 3.00
N ALA A 21 3.98 17.70 1.95
CA ALA A 21 3.15 17.71 0.75
C ALA A 21 1.67 17.37 1.09
N VAL A 22 1.40 16.42 2.00
CA VAL A 22 0.02 16.13 2.41
C VAL A 22 -0.61 17.29 3.18
N LEU A 23 0.18 18.06 3.92
CA LEU A 23 -0.32 19.25 4.62
C LEU A 23 -0.71 20.37 3.65
N ALA A 24 -0.03 20.44 2.51
CA ALA A 24 -0.30 21.45 1.48
C ALA A 24 -1.47 21.05 0.57
N TYR A 25 -1.52 19.81 0.11
CA TYR A 25 -2.51 19.35 -0.89
C TYR A 25 -3.73 18.66 -0.26
N GLY A 26 -3.55 17.99 0.87
CA GLY A 26 -4.59 17.17 1.51
C GLY A 26 -5.88 17.89 1.83
N PRO A 27 -5.86 19.12 2.40
CA PRO A 27 -7.09 19.86 2.74
C PRO A 27 -8.01 20.14 1.54
N GLY A 28 -7.49 20.07 0.30
CA GLY A 28 -8.25 20.28 -0.93
C GLY A 28 -8.80 19.01 -1.58
N LEU A 29 -8.61 17.83 -0.95
CA LEU A 29 -9.03 16.54 -1.50
C LEU A 29 -10.23 15.96 -0.73
N GLU A 30 -11.23 15.48 -1.47
CA GLU A 30 -12.45 14.88 -0.91
C GLU A 30 -12.23 13.39 -0.60
N VAL A 31 -11.50 13.10 0.49
CA VAL A 31 -11.17 11.76 0.97
C VAL A 31 -11.55 11.58 2.44
N ASP A 32 -11.69 10.32 2.88
CA ASP A 32 -11.93 10.00 4.29
C ASP A 32 -10.62 10.03 5.11
N GLY A 33 -9.47 10.03 4.42
CA GLY A 33 -8.14 10.10 5.02
C GLY A 33 -7.02 9.84 4.00
N PHE A 34 -5.81 9.69 4.52
CA PHE A 34 -4.61 9.44 3.73
C PHE A 34 -3.91 8.18 4.19
N GLU A 35 -3.27 7.51 3.25
CA GLU A 35 -2.27 6.51 3.55
C GLU A 35 -0.89 7.17 3.50
N VAL A 36 -0.14 7.11 4.60
CA VAL A 36 1.20 7.69 4.65
C VAL A 36 2.21 6.70 4.05
N LEU A 37 2.88 7.08 2.98
CA LEU A 37 4.04 6.35 2.49
C LEU A 37 5.27 6.75 3.32
N PHE A 38 5.84 5.80 4.08
CA PHE A 38 7.03 6.02 4.90
C PHE A 38 8.29 5.99 4.03
N TYR A 39 9.21 6.94 4.23
CA TYR A 39 10.48 7.03 3.50
C TYR A 39 11.68 6.82 4.41
N ALA A 40 12.75 6.22 3.89
CA ALA A 40 13.96 5.89 4.64
C ALA A 40 14.63 7.09 5.35
N GLY A 41 14.47 8.30 4.83
CA GLY A 41 14.97 9.52 5.46
C GLY A 41 14.26 9.92 6.76
N TRP A 42 13.14 9.27 7.11
CA TRP A 42 12.29 9.68 8.23
C TRP A 42 12.64 9.01 9.56
N TYR A 43 13.49 7.99 9.56
CA TYR A 43 13.77 7.18 10.77
C TYR A 43 14.26 7.99 11.98
N ALA A 44 15.02 9.06 11.74
CA ALA A 44 15.51 9.93 12.82
C ALA A 44 14.48 10.95 13.34
N GLU A 45 13.36 11.14 12.63
CA GLU A 45 12.41 12.23 12.87
C GLU A 45 10.96 11.75 13.05
N VAL A 46 10.74 10.46 13.34
CA VAL A 46 9.41 9.84 13.41
C VAL A 46 8.45 10.62 14.29
N GLU A 47 8.86 11.02 15.49
CA GLU A 47 8.03 11.77 16.43
C GLU A 47 7.70 13.17 15.93
N HIS A 48 8.68 13.83 15.34
CA HIS A 48 8.48 15.17 14.76
C HIS A 48 7.50 15.11 13.59
N ILE A 49 7.70 14.18 12.66
CA ILE A 49 6.82 13.96 11.51
C ILE A 49 5.40 13.63 11.96
N ALA A 50 5.26 12.71 12.92
CA ALA A 50 3.96 12.36 13.46
C ALA A 50 3.24 13.56 14.08
N ALA A 51 3.96 14.42 14.81
CA ALA A 51 3.40 15.64 15.42
C ALA A 51 2.91 16.62 14.34
N GLU A 52 3.69 16.81 13.26
CA GLU A 52 3.30 17.65 12.13
C GLU A 52 2.07 17.09 11.37
N LEU A 53 2.02 15.77 11.12
CA LEU A 53 0.90 15.14 10.44
C LEU A 53 -0.39 15.18 11.26
N ARG A 54 -0.33 15.18 12.59
CA ARG A 54 -1.51 15.23 13.47
C ARG A 54 -2.23 16.58 13.51
N ARG A 55 -1.94 17.48 12.61
CA ARG A 55 -2.65 18.76 12.52
C ARG A 55 -4.15 18.56 12.25
N PRO A 56 -5.03 19.46 12.77
CA PRO A 56 -6.46 19.32 12.61
C PRO A 56 -6.91 19.21 11.14
N GLY A 57 -7.86 18.31 10.86
CA GLY A 57 -8.49 18.16 9.55
C GLY A 57 -7.91 17.05 8.67
N LEU A 58 -6.80 16.42 9.05
CA LEU A 58 -6.26 15.27 8.34
C LEU A 58 -6.40 13.99 9.17
N ARG A 59 -6.67 12.87 8.50
CA ARG A 59 -6.75 11.53 9.11
C ARG A 59 -5.82 10.60 8.34
N PHE A 60 -5.18 9.66 9.05
CA PHE A 60 -4.22 8.73 8.48
C PHE A 60 -4.56 7.29 8.86
N PRO A 61 -5.63 6.69 8.28
CA PRO A 61 -6.06 5.34 8.63
C PRO A 61 -5.05 4.24 8.28
N ALA A 62 -4.10 4.52 7.37
CA ALA A 62 -3.10 3.56 6.94
C ALA A 62 -1.70 4.17 6.82
N VAL A 63 -0.68 3.32 7.00
CA VAL A 63 0.73 3.61 6.69
C VAL A 63 1.26 2.54 5.76
N HIS A 64 1.78 2.95 4.61
CA HIS A 64 2.59 2.08 3.77
C HIS A 64 4.00 2.03 4.34
N VAL A 65 4.42 0.85 4.73
CA VAL A 65 5.74 0.58 5.33
C VAL A 65 6.85 0.89 4.31
N GLU A 66 7.98 1.38 4.80
CA GLU A 66 9.14 1.68 3.97
C GLU A 66 9.60 0.44 3.17
N LYS A 67 9.72 0.61 1.85
CA LYS A 67 9.79 -0.51 0.89
C LYS A 67 11.03 -1.39 1.00
N SER A 68 12.15 -0.86 1.55
CA SER A 68 13.37 -1.67 1.70
C SER A 68 13.30 -2.70 2.84
N ILE A 69 12.28 -2.62 3.71
CA ILE A 69 12.13 -3.55 4.84
C ILE A 69 12.02 -5.00 4.34
N GLY A 70 11.22 -5.26 3.30
CA GLY A 70 11.13 -6.60 2.70
C GLY A 70 12.49 -7.13 2.23
N THR A 71 13.28 -6.30 1.54
CA THR A 71 14.64 -6.66 1.12
C THR A 71 15.56 -6.96 2.31
N LEU A 72 15.46 -6.18 3.39
CA LEU A 72 16.23 -6.43 4.62
C LEU A 72 15.83 -7.75 5.28
N LEU A 73 14.53 -8.03 5.42
CA LEU A 73 14.01 -9.28 6.00
C LEU A 73 14.46 -10.51 5.18
N GLY A 74 14.53 -10.40 3.86
CA GLY A 74 14.98 -11.46 2.96
C GLY A 74 16.50 -11.69 2.95
N SER A 75 17.30 -10.81 3.59
CA SER A 75 18.74 -10.87 3.54
C SER A 75 19.32 -12.17 4.14
N SER A 76 20.42 -12.68 3.54
CA SER A 76 21.19 -13.78 4.11
C SER A 76 21.98 -13.36 5.35
N GLN A 77 22.22 -12.06 5.54
CA GLN A 77 22.96 -11.49 6.66
C GLN A 77 22.03 -11.26 7.86
N PRO A 78 22.27 -11.90 9.04
CA PRO A 78 21.42 -11.75 10.22
C PRO A 78 21.25 -10.29 10.65
N GLU A 79 22.32 -9.50 10.61
CA GLU A 79 22.34 -8.10 11.02
C GLU A 79 21.42 -7.24 10.18
N LYS A 80 21.30 -7.54 8.88
CA LYS A 80 20.35 -6.83 7.99
C LYS A 80 18.91 -7.21 8.29
N ARG A 81 18.65 -8.47 8.63
CA ARG A 81 17.30 -8.88 9.04
C ARG A 81 16.88 -8.20 10.34
N GLU A 82 17.79 -8.13 11.31
CA GLU A 82 17.56 -7.39 12.56
C GLU A 82 17.28 -5.91 12.29
N GLN A 83 18.08 -5.27 11.44
CA GLN A 83 17.82 -3.90 10.98
C GLN A 83 16.43 -3.76 10.33
N GLY A 84 15.98 -4.76 9.55
CA GLY A 84 14.63 -4.79 8.97
C GLY A 84 13.55 -4.74 10.05
N ILE A 85 13.68 -5.53 11.11
CA ILE A 85 12.76 -5.54 12.25
C ILE A 85 12.78 -4.21 13.00
N GLU A 86 13.97 -3.65 13.28
CA GLU A 86 14.10 -2.34 13.93
C GLU A 86 13.42 -1.22 13.11
N ARG A 87 13.63 -1.21 11.80
CA ARG A 87 12.99 -0.26 10.90
C ARG A 87 11.47 -0.45 10.88
N PHE A 88 10.99 -1.70 10.87
CA PHE A 88 9.58 -1.99 10.95
C PHE A 88 8.96 -1.45 12.26
N ALA A 89 9.66 -1.60 13.40
CA ALA A 89 9.20 -1.03 14.67
C ALA A 89 9.06 0.51 14.61
N ALA A 90 9.92 1.22 13.88
CA ALA A 90 9.78 2.65 13.67
C ALA A 90 8.53 3.00 12.82
N ASN A 91 8.19 2.18 11.82
CA ASN A 91 6.95 2.31 11.05
C ASN A 91 5.70 2.07 11.93
N CYS A 92 5.74 1.05 12.81
CA CYS A 92 4.69 0.82 13.81
C CYS A 92 4.52 2.04 14.72
N ARG A 93 5.63 2.65 15.15
CA ARG A 93 5.60 3.86 15.99
C ARG A 93 4.94 5.04 15.28
N LEU A 94 5.30 5.31 14.02
CA LEU A 94 4.60 6.32 13.22
C LEU A 94 3.11 6.01 13.14
N GLY A 95 2.74 4.79 12.74
CA GLY A 95 1.34 4.37 12.60
C GLY A 95 0.53 4.61 13.88
N LYS A 96 1.06 4.19 15.03
CA LYS A 96 0.43 4.44 16.34
C LYS A 96 0.27 5.92 16.64
N LEU A 97 1.30 6.73 16.37
CA LEU A 97 1.29 8.17 16.66
C LEU A 97 0.30 8.93 15.78
N VAL A 98 0.13 8.57 14.52
CA VAL A 98 -0.84 9.23 13.61
C VAL A 98 -2.24 8.64 13.71
N GLY A 99 -2.44 7.58 14.49
CA GLY A 99 -3.74 6.93 14.71
C GLY A 99 -4.16 6.03 13.54
N ALA A 100 -3.20 5.42 12.86
CA ALA A 100 -3.48 4.42 11.83
C ALA A 100 -4.09 3.15 12.43
N GLY A 101 -4.81 2.39 11.60
CA GLY A 101 -5.31 1.06 11.92
C GLY A 101 -4.60 -0.05 11.14
N VAL A 102 -4.01 0.28 10.00
CA VAL A 102 -3.41 -0.69 9.07
C VAL A 102 -1.99 -0.26 8.67
N LEU A 103 -1.07 -1.22 8.67
CA LEU A 103 0.24 -1.13 8.02
C LEU A 103 0.21 -1.98 6.75
N VAL A 104 0.65 -1.44 5.62
CA VAL A 104 0.81 -2.17 4.36
C VAL A 104 2.28 -2.48 4.15
N LEU A 105 2.62 -3.76 3.98
CA LEU A 105 4.00 -4.24 3.90
C LEU A 105 4.26 -4.92 2.56
N HIS A 106 5.28 -4.47 1.85
CA HIS A 106 5.99 -5.29 0.88
C HIS A 106 6.83 -6.32 1.63
N LEU A 107 6.31 -7.52 1.85
CA LEU A 107 7.04 -8.58 2.57
C LEU A 107 8.27 -9.06 1.80
N TRP A 108 8.23 -9.00 0.49
CA TRP A 108 9.37 -9.17 -0.43
C TRP A 108 9.49 -7.92 -1.29
N GLY A 109 10.43 -7.83 -2.22
CA GLY A 109 10.56 -6.64 -3.06
C GLY A 109 11.83 -6.62 -3.90
N LEU A 110 12.00 -5.55 -4.64
CA LEU A 110 13.16 -5.32 -5.49
C LEU A 110 14.46 -5.23 -4.65
N PRO A 111 15.61 -5.65 -5.21
CA PRO A 111 15.76 -6.25 -6.54
C PRO A 111 15.45 -7.75 -6.60
N GLU A 112 15.45 -8.47 -5.47
CA GLU A 112 15.39 -9.93 -5.42
C GLU A 112 13.98 -10.50 -5.63
N LEU A 113 12.95 -9.65 -5.61
CA LEU A 113 11.56 -10.06 -5.63
C LEU A 113 11.28 -11.14 -4.57
N ASP A 114 10.64 -12.25 -4.94
CA ASP A 114 10.31 -13.37 -4.05
C ASP A 114 11.37 -14.48 -4.00
N GLU A 115 12.59 -14.22 -4.49
CA GLU A 115 13.69 -15.19 -4.43
C GLU A 115 14.06 -15.60 -3.00
N GLN A 116 13.83 -14.70 -2.05
CA GLN A 116 14.17 -14.88 -0.65
C GLN A 116 12.93 -15.05 0.25
N LEU A 117 11.78 -15.38 -0.33
CA LEU A 117 10.49 -15.41 0.37
C LEU A 117 10.52 -16.25 1.64
N GLU A 118 11.25 -17.37 1.67
CA GLU A 118 11.38 -18.21 2.87
C GLU A 118 11.97 -17.43 4.06
N ARG A 119 12.99 -16.60 3.81
CA ARG A 119 13.56 -15.76 4.86
C ARG A 119 12.65 -14.60 5.24
N ASN A 120 11.95 -14.02 4.26
CA ASN A 120 10.94 -13.00 4.53
C ASN A 120 9.85 -13.51 5.47
N LEU A 121 9.35 -14.73 5.21
CA LEU A 121 8.36 -15.40 6.05
C LEU A 121 8.87 -15.65 7.47
N GLN A 122 10.14 -15.99 7.67
CA GLN A 122 10.73 -16.12 9.01
C GLN A 122 10.68 -14.81 9.81
N GLY A 123 10.75 -13.65 9.14
CA GLY A 123 10.64 -12.33 9.78
C GLY A 123 9.21 -11.88 10.03
N LEU A 124 8.22 -12.52 9.40
CA LEU A 124 6.82 -12.09 9.42
C LEU A 124 6.22 -12.12 10.84
N GLU A 125 6.49 -13.16 11.62
CA GLU A 125 5.98 -13.29 12.98
C GLU A 125 6.40 -12.12 13.87
N ALA A 126 7.67 -11.71 13.78
CA ALA A 126 8.18 -10.55 14.53
C ALA A 126 7.47 -9.25 14.10
N CYS A 127 7.25 -9.06 12.80
CA CYS A 127 6.52 -7.90 12.29
C CYS A 127 5.05 -7.89 12.76
N LEU A 128 4.36 -9.03 12.71
CA LEU A 128 2.99 -9.16 13.19
C LEU A 128 2.88 -8.84 14.70
N THR A 129 3.82 -9.35 15.49
CA THR A 129 3.87 -9.10 16.93
C THR A 129 4.09 -7.62 17.25
N LEU A 130 5.00 -6.94 16.54
CA LEU A 130 5.22 -5.50 16.71
C LEU A 130 4.02 -4.67 16.30
N ALA A 131 3.35 -5.03 15.20
CA ALA A 131 2.13 -4.38 14.76
C ALA A 131 1.02 -4.52 15.82
N GLU A 132 0.77 -5.74 16.31
CA GLU A 132 -0.23 -6.03 17.34
C GLU A 132 0.04 -5.27 18.66
N GLN A 133 1.29 -5.24 19.14
CA GLN A 133 1.70 -4.47 20.31
C GLN A 133 1.50 -2.96 20.13
N SER A 134 1.47 -2.50 18.89
CA SER A 134 1.20 -1.10 18.54
C SER A 134 -0.29 -0.81 18.32
N GLY A 135 -1.16 -1.83 18.37
CA GLY A 135 -2.59 -1.73 18.09
C GLY A 135 -2.90 -1.61 16.61
N LEU A 136 -2.03 -2.13 15.73
CA LEU A 136 -2.11 -2.05 14.28
C LEU A 136 -2.32 -3.43 13.67
N GLN A 137 -3.00 -3.48 12.52
CA GLN A 137 -3.09 -4.67 11.68
C GLN A 137 -2.02 -4.61 10.58
N LEU A 138 -1.35 -5.73 10.32
CA LEU A 138 -0.37 -5.84 9.26
C LEU A 138 -1.00 -6.50 8.03
N ALA A 139 -1.03 -5.79 6.92
CA ALA A 139 -1.50 -6.28 5.63
C ALA A 139 -0.31 -6.48 4.67
N VAL A 140 -0.07 -7.72 4.26
CA VAL A 140 0.94 -8.06 3.25
C VAL A 140 0.36 -7.78 1.87
N GLU A 141 1.09 -7.01 1.05
CA GLU A 141 0.62 -6.57 -0.26
C GLU A 141 0.89 -7.60 -1.36
N THR A 142 -0.05 -7.70 -2.31
CA THR A 142 0.08 -8.51 -3.53
C THR A 142 1.02 -7.83 -4.54
N ILE A 143 2.32 -7.89 -4.30
CA ILE A 143 3.34 -7.32 -5.19
C ILE A 143 3.92 -8.38 -6.14
N PRO A 144 4.58 -7.98 -7.25
CA PRO A 144 5.16 -8.92 -8.20
C PRO A 144 6.14 -9.90 -7.59
N GLY A 145 6.14 -11.13 -8.09
CA GLY A 145 7.12 -12.16 -7.80
C GLY A 145 7.83 -12.64 -9.08
N SER A 146 8.95 -13.34 -8.93
CA SER A 146 9.70 -13.97 -10.02
C SER A 146 9.52 -15.49 -10.05
N LYS A 147 9.22 -16.10 -8.89
CA LYS A 147 9.05 -17.56 -8.73
C LYS A 147 7.61 -17.98 -8.59
N ALA A 148 6.79 -17.12 -7.99
CA ALA A 148 5.36 -17.34 -7.84
C ALA A 148 4.58 -16.06 -8.11
N ASP A 149 3.29 -16.22 -8.35
CA ASP A 149 2.38 -15.11 -8.54
C ASP A 149 2.05 -14.43 -7.19
N PRO A 150 1.56 -13.17 -7.21
CA PRO A 150 1.27 -12.41 -6.00
C PRO A 150 0.30 -13.11 -5.04
N LEU A 151 -0.77 -13.72 -5.54
CA LEU A 151 -1.76 -14.39 -4.68
C LEU A 151 -1.18 -15.63 -4.00
N SER A 152 -0.35 -16.41 -4.69
CA SER A 152 0.35 -17.55 -4.13
C SER A 152 1.30 -17.12 -3.01
N ASN A 153 2.02 -16.02 -3.18
CA ASN A 153 2.96 -15.52 -2.19
C ASN A 153 2.24 -14.99 -0.92
N VAL A 154 1.18 -14.18 -1.08
CA VAL A 154 0.40 -13.74 0.10
C VAL A 154 -0.34 -14.89 0.77
N ARG A 155 -0.77 -15.91 0.02
CA ARG A 155 -1.36 -17.12 0.60
C ARG A 155 -0.38 -17.79 1.57
N ARG A 156 0.89 -17.92 1.20
CA ARG A 156 1.94 -18.46 2.06
C ARG A 156 2.14 -17.65 3.34
N ALA A 157 2.08 -16.30 3.25
CA ALA A 157 2.17 -15.43 4.42
C ALA A 157 0.97 -15.66 5.37
N VAL A 158 -0.24 -15.78 4.82
CA VAL A 158 -1.47 -16.06 5.59
C VAL A 158 -1.44 -17.47 6.22
N ASP A 159 -0.95 -18.47 5.49
CA ASP A 159 -0.83 -19.83 6.02
C ASP A 159 0.26 -19.96 7.10
N GLN A 160 1.27 -19.06 7.07
CA GLN A 160 2.32 -19.00 8.08
C GLN A 160 1.79 -18.48 9.43
N ASP A 161 0.91 -17.47 9.41
CA ASP A 161 0.36 -16.84 10.62
C ASP A 161 -1.03 -16.26 10.33
N GLU A 162 -2.05 -16.72 11.06
CA GLU A 162 -3.45 -16.32 10.87
C GLU A 162 -3.73 -14.84 11.15
N ARG A 163 -2.84 -14.15 11.91
CA ARG A 163 -2.91 -12.70 12.15
C ARG A 163 -2.61 -11.88 10.88
N CYS A 164 -1.96 -12.50 9.89
CA CYS A 164 -1.63 -11.84 8.63
C CYS A 164 -2.89 -11.48 7.87
N THR A 165 -3.04 -10.19 7.57
CA THR A 165 -4.08 -9.67 6.67
C THR A 165 -3.47 -9.32 5.31
N VAL A 166 -4.32 -8.93 4.35
CA VAL A 166 -3.90 -8.76 2.95
C VAL A 166 -4.22 -7.35 2.46
N ALA A 167 -3.27 -6.76 1.72
CA ALA A 167 -3.49 -5.62 0.87
C ALA A 167 -3.47 -6.06 -0.60
N LEU A 168 -4.51 -5.76 -1.35
CA LEU A 168 -4.56 -6.02 -2.79
C LEU A 168 -4.05 -4.80 -3.56
N ASP A 169 -3.31 -5.02 -4.65
CA ASP A 169 -2.95 -3.97 -5.60
C ASP A 169 -3.54 -4.31 -6.98
N THR A 170 -4.43 -3.45 -7.46
CA THR A 170 -5.17 -3.72 -8.70
C THR A 170 -4.26 -3.74 -9.94
N GLU A 171 -3.21 -2.93 -9.98
CA GLU A 171 -2.24 -2.93 -11.08
C GLU A 171 -1.43 -4.24 -11.10
N PHE A 172 -0.92 -4.67 -9.95
CA PHE A 172 -0.12 -5.89 -9.86
C PHE A 172 -0.96 -7.14 -10.11
N LEU A 173 -2.18 -7.18 -9.60
CA LEU A 173 -3.12 -8.26 -9.96
C LEU A 173 -3.50 -8.22 -11.44
N GLY A 174 -3.65 -7.03 -12.03
CA GLY A 174 -3.87 -6.87 -13.47
C GLY A 174 -2.69 -7.38 -14.30
N LEU A 175 -1.45 -7.09 -13.89
CA LEU A 175 -0.22 -7.58 -14.52
C LEU A 175 -0.16 -9.12 -14.59
N TYR A 176 -0.66 -9.80 -13.57
CA TYR A 176 -0.70 -11.27 -13.47
C TYR A 176 -2.05 -11.87 -13.91
N HIS A 177 -2.97 -11.07 -14.45
CA HIS A 177 -4.33 -11.50 -14.81
C HIS A 177 -5.09 -12.18 -13.66
N GLN A 178 -4.90 -11.69 -12.43
CA GLN A 178 -5.42 -12.29 -11.21
C GLN A 178 -6.54 -11.50 -10.54
N LEU A 179 -7.03 -10.40 -11.10
CA LEU A 179 -8.11 -9.59 -10.50
C LEU A 179 -9.37 -10.43 -10.27
N GLU A 180 -9.88 -11.10 -11.31
CA GLU A 180 -11.04 -11.98 -11.19
C GLU A 180 -10.79 -13.16 -10.23
N THR A 181 -9.59 -13.73 -10.28
CA THR A 181 -9.20 -14.79 -9.35
C THR A 181 -9.29 -14.29 -7.91
N ALA A 182 -8.72 -13.11 -7.61
CA ALA A 182 -8.75 -12.52 -6.27
C ALA A 182 -10.19 -12.30 -5.78
N LEU A 183 -11.08 -11.77 -6.63
CA LEU A 183 -12.48 -11.54 -6.29
C LEU A 183 -13.22 -12.85 -5.94
N ASN A 184 -12.82 -13.97 -6.52
CA ASN A 184 -13.48 -15.28 -6.35
C ASN A 184 -12.83 -16.20 -5.32
N LEU A 185 -11.69 -15.84 -4.72
CA LEU A 185 -11.02 -16.66 -3.70
C LEU A 185 -11.60 -16.43 -2.30
N ASP A 186 -12.46 -17.34 -1.83
CA ASP A 186 -13.15 -17.22 -0.55
C ASP A 186 -12.22 -16.97 0.64
N TRP A 187 -11.04 -17.59 0.68
CA TRP A 187 -10.09 -17.41 1.77
C TRP A 187 -9.59 -15.96 1.94
N LEU A 188 -9.59 -15.16 0.85
CA LEU A 188 -9.24 -13.74 0.91
C LEU A 188 -10.29 -12.91 1.66
N TRP A 189 -11.58 -13.27 1.52
CA TRP A 189 -12.69 -12.49 2.04
C TRP A 189 -13.18 -12.96 3.39
N GLN A 190 -12.89 -14.22 3.77
CA GLN A 190 -13.25 -14.77 5.08
C GLN A 190 -12.55 -14.01 6.21
N GLY A 191 -13.29 -13.71 7.29
CA GLY A 191 -12.75 -13.03 8.46
C GLY A 191 -12.27 -11.60 8.21
N ASN A 192 -12.77 -10.96 7.14
CA ASN A 192 -12.30 -9.64 6.70
C ASN A 192 -10.78 -9.60 6.50
N ARG A 193 -10.21 -10.61 5.87
CA ARG A 193 -8.76 -10.73 5.69
C ARG A 193 -8.19 -9.63 4.81
N VAL A 194 -8.88 -9.23 3.73
CA VAL A 194 -8.49 -8.03 2.97
C VAL A 194 -8.83 -6.79 3.79
N ARG A 195 -7.83 -5.98 4.09
CA ARG A 195 -7.96 -4.75 4.89
C ARG A 195 -7.71 -3.48 4.10
N HIS A 196 -6.97 -3.59 3.03
CA HIS A 196 -6.52 -2.45 2.23
C HIS A 196 -6.48 -2.83 0.75
N ILE A 197 -6.83 -1.88 -0.12
CA ILE A 197 -6.75 -2.06 -1.57
C ILE A 197 -6.11 -0.82 -2.19
N HIS A 198 -4.98 -1.00 -2.86
CA HIS A 198 -4.39 0.03 -3.71
C HIS A 198 -5.07 0.03 -5.06
N ILE A 199 -5.52 1.21 -5.47
CA ILE A 199 -6.13 1.43 -6.79
C ILE A 199 -5.14 2.12 -7.72
N LYS A 200 -4.78 1.41 -8.75
CA LYS A 200 -4.08 1.87 -9.95
C LYS A 200 -4.67 1.13 -11.15
N ASP A 201 -4.78 1.80 -12.28
CA ASP A 201 -5.21 1.14 -13.51
C ASP A 201 -4.03 0.50 -14.24
N PHE A 202 -4.31 -0.39 -15.20
CA PHE A 202 -3.32 -1.12 -15.97
C PHE A 202 -3.78 -1.32 -17.41
N ASP A 203 -2.88 -1.13 -18.38
CA ASP A 203 -3.14 -1.29 -19.82
C ASP A 203 -2.25 -2.34 -20.51
N GLY A 204 -1.69 -3.26 -19.73
CA GLY A 204 -0.77 -4.28 -20.23
C GLY A 204 0.71 -3.85 -20.27
N ARG A 205 1.03 -2.61 -19.91
CA ARG A 205 2.38 -2.06 -20.03
C ARG A 205 2.81 -1.36 -18.73
N PRO A 206 3.63 -1.99 -17.88
CA PRO A 206 4.07 -1.41 -16.62
C PRO A 206 5.08 -0.26 -16.77
N PHE A 207 5.72 -0.13 -17.94
CA PHE A 207 6.74 0.88 -18.23
C PHE A 207 6.43 1.63 -19.53
N THR A 208 6.88 2.88 -19.60
CA THR A 208 6.93 3.66 -20.84
C THR A 208 8.05 3.18 -21.76
N GLY A 209 8.07 3.64 -23.01
CA GLY A 209 9.16 3.31 -23.95
C GLY A 209 10.55 3.78 -23.49
N ASP A 210 10.62 4.78 -22.60
CA ASP A 210 11.84 5.27 -21.96
C ASP A 210 12.10 4.62 -20.57
N GLN A 211 11.50 3.45 -20.33
CA GLN A 211 11.68 2.60 -19.13
C GLN A 211 11.24 3.26 -17.81
N ARG A 212 10.40 4.28 -17.85
CA ARG A 212 9.81 4.84 -16.62
C ARG A 212 8.60 4.05 -16.20
N ARG A 213 8.42 3.90 -14.89
CA ARG A 213 7.22 3.30 -14.31
C ARG A 213 5.99 4.12 -14.71
N ARG A 214 4.95 3.44 -15.18
CA ARG A 214 3.64 4.03 -15.46
C ARG A 214 2.76 3.93 -14.22
N TYR A 215 2.02 4.98 -13.98
CA TYR A 215 1.01 5.03 -12.92
C TYR A 215 -0.28 5.52 -13.55
N LEU A 216 -1.11 4.58 -13.99
CA LEU A 216 -2.39 4.89 -14.60
C LEU A 216 -3.44 5.18 -13.54
N HIS A 217 -4.14 6.28 -13.71
CA HIS A 217 -5.29 6.60 -12.90
C HIS A 217 -6.50 5.77 -13.34
N PRO A 218 -7.51 5.54 -12.46
CA PRO A 218 -8.73 4.82 -12.81
C PRO A 218 -9.39 5.35 -14.08
N GLY A 219 -9.70 4.45 -15.03
CA GLY A 219 -10.26 4.77 -16.33
C GLY A 219 -9.25 5.07 -17.44
N GLU A 220 -7.94 5.02 -17.17
CA GLU A 220 -6.89 5.17 -18.18
C GLU A 220 -6.35 3.85 -18.72
N GLY A 221 -6.73 2.72 -18.13
CA GLY A 221 -6.37 1.37 -18.53
C GLY A 221 -7.58 0.55 -18.95
N TYR A 222 -7.52 -0.75 -18.70
CA TYR A 222 -8.58 -1.69 -19.05
C TYR A 222 -9.23 -2.40 -17.86
N ILE A 223 -8.87 -2.02 -16.61
CA ILE A 223 -9.51 -2.63 -15.44
C ILE A 223 -10.96 -2.16 -15.35
N ASP A 224 -11.90 -3.12 -15.34
CA ASP A 224 -13.31 -2.83 -15.12
C ASP A 224 -13.56 -2.54 -13.64
N PHE A 225 -13.38 -1.28 -13.26
CA PHE A 225 -13.60 -0.86 -11.87
C PHE A 225 -15.06 -0.88 -11.45
N VAL A 226 -16.00 -0.76 -12.39
CA VAL A 226 -17.43 -0.89 -12.06
C VAL A 226 -17.69 -2.30 -11.54
N HIS A 227 -17.33 -3.32 -12.32
CA HIS A 227 -17.43 -4.72 -11.90
C HIS A 227 -16.63 -5.00 -10.62
N PHE A 228 -15.41 -4.48 -10.53
CA PHE A 228 -14.55 -4.65 -9.35
C PHE A 228 -15.22 -4.14 -8.07
N PHE A 229 -15.78 -2.93 -8.07
CA PHE A 229 -16.44 -2.35 -6.91
C PHE A 229 -17.76 -3.05 -6.57
N ASP A 230 -18.52 -3.52 -7.56
CA ASP A 230 -19.72 -4.32 -7.32
C ASP A 230 -19.37 -5.65 -6.65
N ALA A 231 -18.34 -6.34 -7.11
CA ALA A 231 -17.85 -7.55 -6.46
C ALA A 231 -17.35 -7.30 -5.02
N LEU A 232 -16.67 -6.17 -4.75
CA LEU A 232 -16.26 -5.80 -3.39
C LEU A 232 -17.46 -5.63 -2.44
N LYS A 233 -18.56 -5.03 -2.92
CA LYS A 233 -19.80 -4.87 -2.15
C LYS A 233 -20.45 -6.23 -1.88
N GLU A 234 -20.53 -7.09 -2.88
CA GLU A 234 -21.05 -8.47 -2.74
C GLU A 234 -20.24 -9.29 -1.71
N ARG A 235 -18.91 -9.10 -1.67
CA ARG A 235 -18.03 -9.69 -0.67
C ARG A 235 -18.12 -9.04 0.72
N GLY A 236 -18.88 -7.94 0.86
CA GLY A 236 -19.01 -7.20 2.12
C GLY A 236 -17.73 -6.48 2.54
N PHE A 237 -16.85 -6.13 1.61
CA PHE A 237 -15.60 -5.44 1.92
C PHE A 237 -15.87 -4.09 2.60
N ALA A 238 -15.25 -3.87 3.76
CA ALA A 238 -15.40 -2.66 4.56
C ALA A 238 -14.08 -1.94 4.89
N GLY A 239 -12.97 -2.38 4.28
CA GLY A 239 -11.62 -1.84 4.49
C GLY A 239 -11.34 -0.52 3.75
N ASN A 240 -10.06 -0.23 3.57
CA ASN A 240 -9.58 0.98 2.91
C ASN A 240 -9.42 0.77 1.41
N ILE A 241 -9.85 1.75 0.64
CA ILE A 241 -9.58 1.92 -0.80
C ILE A 241 -8.61 3.11 -0.92
N SER A 242 -7.39 2.89 -1.35
CA SER A 242 -6.35 3.93 -1.44
C SER A 242 -5.92 4.16 -2.89
N LEU A 243 -6.16 5.37 -3.40
CA LEU A 243 -5.61 5.75 -4.71
C LEU A 243 -4.09 5.86 -4.61
N GLU A 244 -3.35 5.06 -5.38
CA GLU A 244 -1.87 5.04 -5.37
C GLU A 244 -1.25 5.40 -6.76
N ALA A 245 -2.05 5.92 -7.69
CA ALA A 245 -1.55 6.42 -8.97
C ALA A 245 -0.88 7.79 -8.80
N SER A 246 0.35 7.94 -9.28
CA SER A 246 1.10 9.20 -9.16
C SER A 246 0.48 10.31 -10.00
N ALA A 247 0.24 11.45 -9.37
CA ALA A 247 -0.20 12.69 -10.03
C ALA A 247 0.97 13.66 -10.30
N ILE A 248 2.22 13.25 -10.07
CA ILE A 248 3.40 14.07 -10.29
C ILE A 248 3.70 14.11 -11.79
N GLN A 249 3.68 15.30 -12.36
CA GLN A 249 4.00 15.57 -13.76
C GLN A 249 5.52 15.56 -14.01
N ARG A 250 5.93 15.56 -15.28
CA ARG A 250 7.36 15.55 -15.67
C ARG A 250 8.14 16.77 -15.17
N ASP A 251 7.46 17.89 -14.93
CA ASP A 251 8.06 19.13 -14.41
C ASP A 251 8.08 19.17 -12.87
N GLY A 252 7.68 18.07 -12.22
CA GLY A 252 7.63 17.94 -10.76
C GLY A 252 6.37 18.51 -10.11
N LYS A 253 5.47 19.12 -10.86
CA LYS A 253 4.21 19.63 -10.30
C LYS A 253 3.19 18.51 -10.10
N VAL A 254 2.33 18.70 -9.12
CA VAL A 254 1.21 17.80 -8.86
C VAL A 254 0.00 18.22 -9.70
N ASP A 255 -0.52 17.30 -10.51
CA ASP A 255 -1.77 17.46 -11.25
C ASP A 255 -2.97 17.24 -10.33
N LEU A 256 -3.34 18.28 -9.58
CA LEU A 256 -4.44 18.22 -8.61
C LEU A 256 -5.80 17.97 -9.27
N GLU A 257 -6.02 18.46 -10.49
CA GLU A 257 -7.31 18.27 -11.16
C GLU A 257 -7.49 16.81 -11.56
N ARG A 258 -6.45 16.17 -12.12
CA ARG A 258 -6.45 14.74 -12.41
C ARG A 258 -6.65 13.91 -11.14
N LEU A 259 -5.98 14.28 -10.05
CA LEU A 259 -6.10 13.61 -8.76
C LEU A 259 -7.52 13.69 -8.21
N LYS A 260 -8.13 14.89 -8.20
CA LYS A 260 -9.51 15.10 -7.76
C LYS A 260 -10.52 14.33 -8.64
N ALA A 261 -10.33 14.35 -9.96
CA ALA A 261 -11.19 13.60 -10.88
C ALA A 261 -11.16 12.09 -10.58
N SER A 262 -9.97 11.52 -10.34
CA SER A 262 -9.82 10.11 -9.97
C SER A 262 -10.49 9.78 -8.64
N LEU A 263 -10.31 10.62 -7.62
CA LEU A 263 -10.96 10.43 -6.32
C LEU A 263 -12.49 10.53 -6.42
N ALA A 264 -13.01 11.45 -7.24
CA ALA A 264 -14.45 11.57 -7.48
C ALA A 264 -15.02 10.32 -8.18
N MET A 265 -14.29 9.76 -9.17
CA MET A 265 -14.68 8.50 -9.82
C MET A 265 -14.76 7.35 -8.81
N LEU A 266 -13.72 7.18 -7.97
CA LEU A 266 -13.70 6.15 -6.93
C LEU A 266 -14.87 6.33 -5.96
N ARG A 267 -15.13 7.56 -5.50
CA ARG A 267 -16.27 7.87 -4.62
C ARG A 267 -17.59 7.49 -5.28
N GLY A 268 -17.75 7.75 -6.58
CA GLY A 268 -18.92 7.35 -7.36
C GLY A 268 -19.12 5.84 -7.33
N TRP A 269 -18.11 5.04 -7.70
CA TRP A 269 -18.21 3.58 -7.72
C TRP A 269 -18.40 2.94 -6.33
N MET A 270 -17.88 3.55 -5.28
CA MET A 270 -18.12 3.10 -3.90
C MET A 270 -19.57 3.32 -3.45
N SER A 271 -20.26 4.30 -4.02
CA SER A 271 -21.60 4.74 -3.58
C SER A 271 -22.75 4.09 -4.35
N THR A 272 -22.53 3.64 -5.58
CA THR A 272 -23.50 2.92 -6.41
C THR A 272 -23.61 1.47 -6.00
#